data_6db33b029cc3cc9cfb9752ca125e3afa
#
_entry.id   6db33b029cc3cc9cfb9752ca125e3afa
#
_cell.length_a   1.000
_cell.length_b   1.000
_cell.length_c   1.000
_cell.angle_alpha   90.00
_cell.angle_beta   90.00
_cell.angle_gamma   90.00
#
_symmetry.space_group_name_H-M   'P 1'
#
loop_
_entity.id
_entity.type
_entity.pdbx_description
1 polymer ?
#
loop_
_entity_poly.entity_id
_entity_poly.type
_entity_poly.pdbx_seq_one_letter_code
_entity_poly.pdbx_strand_id
1 'polypeptide(L)'
;MKTGNKIALFYTAITIGIISMVTVVFYFVATDYISRLYYSYLTEKAYATAQKHWEKDELDEEDYARIQQHYEETLPVAAEILLNADSIAEAHSVLSRYLTDEKIASLYAGNVVRFHEGKELGAAVYYPDNEGNFIVLVVSSNQYGGDIQHRIGWLLLGMLV
;
A
#
# COMPACT_ATOMS: atom_id res chain seq x y z
N MET A 1 -49.76 10.16 21.92
CA MET A 1 -49.04 8.97 21.42
C MET A 1 -49.21 7.87 22.43
N LYS A 2 -49.69 6.67 22.00
CA LYS A 2 -49.87 5.52 22.88
C LYS A 2 -48.48 5.04 23.39
N THR A 3 -48.38 4.60 24.62
CA THR A 3 -47.16 4.18 25.31
C THR A 3 -46.34 3.16 24.48
N GLY A 4 -47.01 2.27 23.75
CA GLY A 4 -46.39 1.29 22.86
C GLY A 4 -45.55 1.90 21.73
N ASN A 5 -46.04 3.02 21.14
CA ASN A 5 -45.27 3.71 20.08
C ASN A 5 -43.99 4.38 20.58
N LYS A 6 -43.97 4.85 21.82
CA LYS A 6 -42.76 5.44 22.44
C LYS A 6 -41.72 4.37 22.70
N ILE A 7 -42.11 3.20 23.16
CA ILE A 7 -41.21 2.07 23.40
C ILE A 7 -40.63 1.56 22.10
N ALA A 8 -41.46 1.37 21.07
CA ALA A 8 -40.99 0.94 19.74
C ALA A 8 -39.99 1.93 19.15
N LEU A 9 -40.27 3.24 19.23
CA LEU A 9 -39.37 4.29 18.71
C LEU A 9 -38.03 4.31 19.45
N PHE A 10 -38.07 4.07 20.79
CA PHE A 10 -36.83 4.03 21.58
C PHE A 10 -35.96 2.81 21.22
N TYR A 11 -36.57 1.62 21.07
CA TYR A 11 -35.83 0.44 20.61
C TYR A 11 -35.26 0.61 19.21
N THR A 12 -36.02 1.17 18.29
CA THR A 12 -35.54 1.44 16.92
C THR A 12 -34.38 2.40 16.96
N ALA A 13 -34.44 3.47 17.74
CA ALA A 13 -33.35 4.42 17.85
C ALA A 13 -32.05 3.80 18.41
N ILE A 14 -32.18 2.96 19.45
CA ILE A 14 -31.05 2.22 20.02
C ILE A 14 -30.42 1.28 18.98
N THR A 15 -31.28 0.50 18.28
CA THR A 15 -30.82 -0.46 17.27
C THR A 15 -30.06 0.25 16.13
N ILE A 16 -30.61 1.35 15.61
CA ILE A 16 -29.95 2.17 14.58
C ILE A 16 -28.61 2.71 15.12
N GLY A 17 -28.59 3.20 16.36
CA GLY A 17 -27.35 3.69 16.97
C GLY A 17 -26.25 2.63 17.05
N ILE A 18 -26.60 1.41 17.47
CA ILE A 18 -25.68 0.29 17.57
C ILE A 18 -25.16 -0.11 16.17
N ILE A 19 -26.07 -0.26 15.20
CA ILE A 19 -25.69 -0.63 13.82
C ILE A 19 -24.77 0.42 13.23
N SER A 20 -25.09 1.70 13.40
CA SER A 20 -24.25 2.81 12.91
C SER A 20 -22.85 2.79 13.52
N MET A 21 -22.76 2.54 14.84
CA MET A 21 -21.47 2.45 15.52
C MET A 21 -20.63 1.28 14.99
N VAL A 22 -21.21 0.10 14.85
CA VAL A 22 -20.53 -1.08 14.31
C VAL A 22 -20.07 -0.84 12.88
N THR A 23 -20.91 -0.21 12.05
CA THR A 23 -20.57 0.14 10.66
C THR A 23 -19.37 1.08 10.56
N VAL A 24 -19.32 2.10 11.40
CA VAL A 24 -18.20 3.05 11.47
C VAL A 24 -16.90 2.34 11.88
N VAL A 25 -16.96 1.52 12.93
CA VAL A 25 -15.78 0.75 13.37
C VAL A 25 -15.29 -0.17 12.26
N PHE A 26 -16.20 -0.90 11.61
CA PHE A 26 -15.87 -1.80 10.52
C PHE A 26 -15.21 -1.06 9.34
N TYR A 27 -15.73 0.13 9.00
CA TYR A 27 -15.16 0.95 7.94
C TYR A 27 -13.69 1.32 8.23
N PHE A 28 -13.38 1.77 9.44
CA PHE A 28 -12.00 2.11 9.80
C PHE A 28 -11.07 0.90 9.77
N VAL A 29 -11.52 -0.24 10.33
CA VAL A 29 -10.74 -1.48 10.34
C VAL A 29 -10.49 -1.98 8.91
N ALA A 30 -11.51 -1.99 8.05
CA ALA A 30 -11.37 -2.43 6.66
C ALA A 30 -10.43 -1.52 5.86
N THR A 31 -10.53 -0.20 6.04
CA THR A 31 -9.68 0.78 5.37
C THR A 31 -8.20 0.63 5.78
N ASP A 32 -7.94 0.46 7.08
CA ASP A 32 -6.57 0.24 7.57
C ASP A 32 -5.99 -1.07 7.05
N TYR A 33 -6.78 -2.15 7.06
CA TYR A 33 -6.36 -3.44 6.54
C TYR A 33 -6.02 -3.38 5.04
N ILE A 34 -6.88 -2.76 4.23
CA ILE A 34 -6.65 -2.59 2.78
C ILE A 34 -5.37 -1.78 2.52
N SER A 35 -5.16 -0.70 3.26
CA SER A 35 -3.96 0.12 3.13
C SER A 35 -2.69 -0.67 3.45
N ARG A 36 -2.70 -1.45 4.53
CA ARG A 36 -1.54 -2.31 4.90
C ARG A 36 -1.27 -3.37 3.85
N LEU A 37 -2.32 -4.01 3.33
CA LEU A 37 -2.20 -5.04 2.29
C LEU A 37 -1.60 -4.44 1.01
N TYR A 38 -2.06 -3.26 0.62
CA TYR A 38 -1.56 -2.58 -0.56
C TYR A 38 -0.08 -2.18 -0.43
N TYR A 39 0.34 -1.66 0.71
CA TYR A 39 1.75 -1.40 0.99
C TYR A 39 2.60 -2.67 1.02
N SER A 40 2.05 -3.80 1.45
CA SER A 40 2.73 -5.08 1.37
C SER A 40 2.99 -5.47 -0.08
N TYR A 41 2.00 -5.35 -0.95
CA TYR A 41 2.16 -5.61 -2.38
C TYR A 41 3.16 -4.67 -3.07
N LEU A 42 3.18 -3.38 -2.73
CA LEU A 42 4.17 -2.46 -3.28
C LEU A 42 5.60 -2.79 -2.79
N THR A 43 5.74 -3.21 -1.55
CA THR A 43 7.02 -3.67 -1.02
C THR A 43 7.49 -4.93 -1.75
N GLU A 44 6.61 -5.91 -1.93
CA GLU A 44 6.90 -7.14 -2.67
C GLU A 44 7.27 -6.84 -4.12
N LYS A 45 6.55 -5.91 -4.76
CA LYS A 45 6.87 -5.45 -6.10
C LYS A 45 8.27 -4.84 -6.18
N ALA A 46 8.66 -4.03 -5.20
CA ALA A 46 10.00 -3.43 -5.18
C ALA A 46 11.10 -4.50 -5.10
N TYR A 47 10.92 -5.53 -4.28
CA TYR A 47 11.87 -6.66 -4.23
C TYR A 47 11.86 -7.48 -5.52
N ALA A 48 10.69 -7.81 -6.07
CA ALA A 48 10.58 -8.55 -7.32
C ALA A 48 11.20 -7.77 -8.50
N THR A 49 11.07 -6.44 -8.50
CA THR A 49 11.74 -5.57 -9.49
C THR A 49 13.25 -5.65 -9.35
N ALA A 50 13.78 -5.62 -8.11
CA ALA A 50 15.19 -5.77 -7.85
C ALA A 50 15.71 -7.12 -8.37
N GLN A 51 15.07 -8.21 -7.98
CA GLN A 51 15.44 -9.57 -8.41
C GLN A 51 15.38 -9.73 -9.92
N LYS A 52 14.33 -9.25 -10.56
CA LYS A 52 14.19 -9.30 -12.02
C LYS A 52 15.33 -8.55 -12.74
N HIS A 53 15.87 -7.51 -12.13
CA HIS A 53 16.85 -6.65 -12.78
C HIS A 53 18.29 -7.11 -12.54
N TRP A 54 18.61 -7.55 -11.31
CA TRP A 54 19.98 -7.87 -10.91
C TRP A 54 20.27 -9.35 -10.70
N GLU A 55 19.28 -10.19 -10.35
CA GLU A 55 19.50 -11.63 -10.14
C GLU A 55 19.22 -12.50 -11.39
N LYS A 56 19.03 -11.90 -12.55
CA LYS A 56 18.68 -12.64 -13.78
C LYS A 56 19.70 -13.70 -14.18
N ASP A 57 20.96 -13.45 -13.92
CA ASP A 57 22.10 -14.31 -14.24
C ASP A 57 22.41 -15.33 -13.12
N GLU A 58 21.89 -15.11 -11.91
CA GLU A 58 22.09 -15.97 -10.75
C GLU A 58 20.96 -17.00 -10.57
N LEU A 59 19.76 -16.70 -11.10
CA LEU A 59 18.60 -17.56 -11.03
C LEU A 59 18.56 -18.57 -12.19
N ASP A 60 18.09 -19.77 -11.91
CA ASP A 60 17.77 -20.68 -13.00
C ASP A 60 16.53 -20.22 -13.79
N GLU A 61 16.37 -20.75 -15.01
CA GLU A 61 15.33 -20.29 -15.93
C GLU A 61 13.91 -20.53 -15.37
N GLU A 62 13.72 -21.57 -14.56
CA GLU A 62 12.42 -21.89 -13.96
C GLU A 62 12.07 -20.95 -12.82
N ASP A 63 13.02 -20.64 -11.94
CA ASP A 63 12.82 -19.69 -10.83
C ASP A 63 12.62 -18.27 -11.35
N TYR A 64 13.36 -17.86 -12.37
CA TYR A 64 13.16 -16.55 -13.01
C TYR A 64 11.77 -16.42 -13.65
N ALA A 65 11.31 -17.47 -14.38
CA ALA A 65 9.99 -17.47 -15.00
C ALA A 65 8.87 -17.38 -13.95
N ARG A 66 9.03 -18.04 -12.80
CA ARG A 66 8.07 -17.99 -11.68
C ARG A 66 7.97 -16.59 -11.06
N ILE A 67 9.11 -15.94 -10.83
CA ILE A 67 9.16 -14.56 -10.32
C ILE A 67 8.50 -13.62 -11.33
N GLN A 68 8.78 -13.75 -12.61
CA GLN A 68 8.19 -12.93 -13.66
C GLN A 68 6.68 -13.11 -13.75
N GLN A 69 6.17 -14.33 -13.70
CA GLN A 69 4.75 -14.62 -13.72
C GLN A 69 4.04 -14.01 -12.52
N HIS A 70 4.58 -14.20 -11.31
CA HIS A 70 4.03 -13.61 -10.09
C HIS A 70 4.01 -12.09 -10.16
N TYR A 71 5.06 -11.48 -10.67
CA TYR A 71 5.20 -10.04 -10.85
C TYR A 71 4.12 -9.47 -11.79
N GLU A 72 3.86 -10.13 -12.92
CA GLU A 72 2.91 -9.63 -13.93
C GLU A 72 1.44 -9.88 -13.55
N GLU A 73 1.14 -11.01 -12.91
CA GLU A 73 -0.23 -11.43 -12.63
C GLU A 73 -0.77 -10.94 -11.28
N THR A 74 0.11 -10.78 -10.28
CA THR A 74 -0.33 -10.60 -8.89
C THR A 74 -0.07 -9.18 -8.38
N LEU A 75 1.01 -8.53 -8.84
CA LEU A 75 1.43 -7.27 -8.27
C LEU A 75 0.77 -6.06 -8.95
N PRO A 76 0.47 -4.99 -8.20
CA PRO A 76 -0.23 -3.83 -8.73
C PRO A 76 0.61 -3.09 -9.77
N VAL A 77 -0.06 -2.47 -10.73
CA VAL A 77 0.58 -1.56 -11.69
C VAL A 77 1.12 -0.34 -10.93
N ALA A 78 2.42 -0.11 -11.04
CA ALA A 78 3.10 1.00 -10.40
C ALA A 78 4.31 1.44 -11.24
N ALA A 79 4.72 2.69 -11.09
CA ALA A 79 5.97 3.16 -11.67
C ALA A 79 7.14 2.64 -10.82
N GLU A 80 8.19 2.19 -11.48
CA GLU A 80 9.40 1.64 -10.88
C GLU A 80 10.56 2.56 -11.18
N ILE A 81 11.27 2.99 -10.14
CA ILE A 81 12.43 3.86 -10.24
C ILE A 81 13.61 3.11 -9.61
N LEU A 82 14.59 2.82 -10.44
CA LEU A 82 15.81 2.12 -10.07
C LEU A 82 16.92 3.15 -9.88
N LEU A 83 17.57 3.17 -8.72
CA LEU A 83 18.60 4.12 -8.37
C LEU A 83 19.86 3.37 -7.90
N ASN A 84 21.02 3.89 -8.29
CA ASN A 84 22.29 3.45 -7.71
C ASN A 84 22.47 4.13 -6.34
N ALA A 85 22.50 3.33 -5.28
CA ALA A 85 22.62 3.83 -3.90
C ALA A 85 24.03 4.40 -3.63
N ASP A 86 25.04 3.97 -4.36
CA ASP A 86 26.42 4.47 -4.23
C ASP A 86 26.55 5.90 -4.80
N SER A 87 25.64 6.31 -5.70
CA SER A 87 25.51 7.68 -6.21
C SER A 87 24.61 8.52 -5.30
N ILE A 88 25.06 8.80 -4.08
CA ILE A 88 24.26 9.40 -2.99
C ILE A 88 23.55 10.70 -3.43
N ALA A 89 24.25 11.60 -4.14
CA ALA A 89 23.68 12.88 -4.53
C ALA A 89 22.55 12.74 -5.56
N GLU A 90 22.69 11.82 -6.51
CA GLU A 90 21.67 11.54 -7.53
C GLU A 90 20.47 10.83 -6.90
N ALA A 91 20.71 9.77 -6.12
CA ALA A 91 19.68 9.04 -5.41
C ALA A 91 18.90 9.97 -4.48
N HIS A 92 19.58 10.81 -3.69
CA HIS A 92 18.93 11.77 -2.80
C HIS A 92 18.06 12.78 -3.56
N SER A 93 18.49 13.27 -4.70
CA SER A 93 17.72 14.20 -5.55
C SER A 93 16.39 13.63 -6.02
N VAL A 94 16.35 12.34 -6.30
CA VAL A 94 15.10 11.63 -6.70
C VAL A 94 14.26 11.29 -5.49
N LEU A 95 14.88 10.72 -4.45
CA LEU A 95 14.19 10.27 -3.24
C LEU A 95 13.53 11.41 -2.46
N SER A 96 14.16 12.60 -2.42
CA SER A 96 13.64 13.79 -1.72
C SER A 96 12.30 14.30 -2.28
N ARG A 97 11.87 13.85 -3.44
CA ARG A 97 10.53 14.14 -3.99
C ARG A 97 9.43 13.37 -3.30
N TYR A 98 9.76 12.22 -2.71
CA TYR A 98 8.80 11.28 -2.12
C TYR A 98 9.04 11.04 -0.63
N LEU A 99 10.28 11.21 -0.17
CA LEU A 99 10.71 10.85 1.18
C LEU A 99 11.34 12.04 1.89
N THR A 100 11.13 12.12 3.20
CA THR A 100 11.87 13.03 4.08
C THR A 100 13.30 12.51 4.31
N ASP A 101 14.22 13.38 4.71
CA ASP A 101 15.61 13.02 4.98
C ASP A 101 15.74 11.91 6.03
N GLU A 102 14.87 11.90 7.05
CA GLU A 102 14.80 10.86 8.06
C GLU A 102 14.43 9.49 7.45
N LYS A 103 13.48 9.47 6.53
CA LYS A 103 13.10 8.25 5.80
C LYS A 103 14.19 7.78 4.85
N ILE A 104 14.88 8.70 4.20
CA ILE A 104 16.04 8.37 3.35
C ILE A 104 17.14 7.75 4.19
N ALA A 105 17.47 8.31 5.35
CA ALA A 105 18.44 7.72 6.27
C ALA A 105 18.01 6.31 6.75
N SER A 106 16.72 6.12 7.03
CA SER A 106 16.18 4.81 7.40
C SER A 106 16.29 3.80 6.25
N LEU A 107 16.09 4.22 5.01
CA LEU A 107 16.24 3.39 3.83
C LEU A 107 17.69 2.92 3.65
N TYR A 108 18.67 3.81 3.79
CA TYR A 108 20.10 3.46 3.75
C TYR A 108 20.54 2.56 4.91
N ALA A 109 19.79 2.56 6.02
CA ALA A 109 19.98 1.61 7.11
C ALA A 109 19.39 0.20 6.83
N GLY A 110 18.84 -0.02 5.62
CA GLY A 110 18.27 -1.29 5.18
C GLY A 110 16.80 -1.51 5.55
N ASN A 111 16.12 -0.47 6.06
CA ASN A 111 14.70 -0.57 6.38
C ASN A 111 13.83 -0.32 5.13
N VAL A 112 12.73 -1.05 5.03
CA VAL A 112 11.70 -0.75 4.04
C VAL A 112 11.00 0.55 4.43
N VAL A 113 10.95 1.50 3.50
CA VAL A 113 10.30 2.78 3.72
C VAL A 113 9.03 2.87 2.89
N ARG A 114 7.94 3.20 3.56
CA ARG A 114 6.62 3.44 2.95
C ARG A 114 6.31 4.92 2.98
N PHE A 115 5.66 5.40 1.93
CA PHE A 115 5.28 6.82 1.84
C PHE A 115 3.91 7.00 1.22
N HIS A 116 3.34 8.15 1.53
CA HIS A 116 2.11 8.65 0.93
C HIS A 116 2.28 10.15 0.75
N GLU A 117 2.34 10.58 -0.50
CA GLU A 117 2.48 12.00 -0.84
C GLU A 117 1.36 12.42 -1.79
N GLY A 118 0.43 13.20 -1.28
CA GLY A 118 -0.74 13.62 -2.05
C GLY A 118 -1.61 12.45 -2.54
N LYS A 119 -1.59 12.20 -3.85
CA LYS A 119 -2.30 11.08 -4.49
C LYS A 119 -1.39 9.88 -4.80
N GLU A 120 -0.11 9.99 -4.48
CA GLU A 120 0.87 8.95 -4.73
C GLU A 120 1.20 8.24 -3.43
N LEU A 121 1.34 6.94 -3.53
CA LEU A 121 1.81 6.11 -2.43
C LEU A 121 2.79 5.09 -2.96
N GLY A 122 3.71 4.68 -2.11
CA GLY A 122 4.74 3.78 -2.57
C GLY A 122 5.55 3.14 -1.46
N ALA A 123 6.51 2.34 -1.91
CA ALA A 123 7.50 1.72 -1.05
C ALA A 123 8.89 1.87 -1.69
N ALA A 124 9.89 2.02 -0.85
CA ALA A 124 11.28 2.01 -1.23
C ALA A 124 12.02 0.93 -0.46
N VAL A 125 12.87 0.20 -1.16
CA VAL A 125 13.72 -0.84 -0.59
C VAL A 125 15.18 -0.59 -0.97
N TYR A 126 16.08 -0.85 -0.04
CA TYR A 126 17.51 -0.89 -0.29
C TYR A 126 17.89 -2.33 -0.62
N TYR A 127 18.54 -2.52 -1.75
CA TYR A 127 18.89 -3.83 -2.28
C TYR A 127 20.40 -3.90 -2.52
N PRO A 128 21.16 -4.54 -1.62
CA PRO A 128 22.57 -4.81 -1.85
C PRO A 128 22.71 -6.02 -2.77
N ASP A 129 23.52 -5.90 -3.78
CA ASP A 129 23.82 -6.92 -4.76
C ASP A 129 25.35 -7.05 -4.96
N ASN A 130 25.81 -8.13 -5.63
CA ASN A 130 27.22 -8.35 -5.96
C ASN A 130 27.78 -7.29 -6.94
N GLU A 131 26.92 -6.67 -7.76
CA GLU A 131 27.25 -5.62 -8.71
C GLU A 131 27.24 -4.21 -8.10
N GLY A 132 26.72 -4.04 -6.87
CA GLY A 132 26.64 -2.75 -6.18
C GLY A 132 25.46 -2.64 -5.24
N ASN A 133 25.22 -1.42 -4.77
CA ASN A 133 24.08 -1.13 -3.91
C ASN A 133 23.00 -0.37 -4.68
N PHE A 134 21.78 -0.84 -4.58
CA PHE A 134 20.67 -0.28 -5.34
C PHE A 134 19.49 0.11 -4.44
N ILE A 135 18.70 1.05 -4.92
CA ILE A 135 17.42 1.41 -4.32
C ILE A 135 16.33 1.23 -5.36
N VAL A 136 15.30 0.49 -5.00
CA VAL A 136 14.10 0.36 -5.82
C VAL A 136 12.97 1.14 -5.15
N LEU A 137 12.47 2.14 -5.86
CA LEU A 137 11.34 2.95 -5.44
C LEU A 137 10.14 2.60 -6.34
N VAL A 138 9.07 2.11 -5.73
CA VAL A 138 7.83 1.79 -6.42
C VAL A 138 6.78 2.82 -6.05
N VAL A 139 6.21 3.50 -7.06
CA VAL A 139 5.23 4.57 -6.90
C VAL A 139 3.95 4.19 -7.60
N SER A 140 2.84 4.20 -6.90
CA SER A 140 1.51 3.94 -7.44
C SER A 140 0.58 5.12 -7.15
N SER A 141 -0.31 5.41 -8.10
CA SER A 141 -1.39 6.36 -7.85
C SER A 141 -2.43 5.73 -6.91
N ASN A 142 -2.84 6.48 -5.89
CA ASN A 142 -3.83 6.03 -4.88
C ASN A 142 -5.26 5.82 -5.45
N GLN A 143 -5.42 5.79 -6.76
CA GLN A 143 -6.73 5.55 -7.38
C GLN A 143 -7.35 4.21 -6.97
N TYR A 144 -6.52 3.17 -6.81
CA TYR A 144 -7.00 1.84 -6.41
C TYR A 144 -7.48 1.79 -4.96
N GLY A 145 -6.76 2.40 -4.03
CA GLY A 145 -7.16 2.46 -2.62
C GLY A 145 -8.35 3.38 -2.40
N GLY A 146 -8.39 4.55 -3.06
CA GLY A 146 -9.48 5.51 -2.97
C GLY A 146 -10.79 4.98 -3.54
N ASP A 147 -10.76 4.29 -4.68
CA ASP A 147 -11.95 3.70 -5.30
C ASP A 147 -12.54 2.57 -4.47
N ILE A 148 -11.72 1.71 -3.89
CA ILE A 148 -12.17 0.64 -3.01
C ILE A 148 -12.77 1.22 -1.72
N GLN A 149 -12.11 2.19 -1.11
CA GLN A 149 -12.62 2.86 0.09
C GLN A 149 -13.95 3.56 -0.16
N HIS A 150 -14.09 4.22 -1.30
CA HIS A 150 -15.34 4.88 -1.72
C HIS A 150 -16.46 3.86 -1.96
N ARG A 151 -16.18 2.75 -2.63
CA ARG A 151 -17.15 1.66 -2.84
C ARG A 151 -17.60 1.02 -1.53
N ILE A 152 -16.67 0.74 -0.61
CA ILE A 152 -17.01 0.24 0.73
C ILE A 152 -17.87 1.25 1.48
N GLY A 153 -17.55 2.53 1.45
CA GLY A 153 -18.35 3.58 2.06
C GLY A 153 -19.78 3.61 1.54
N TRP A 154 -19.97 3.52 0.22
CA TRP A 154 -21.31 3.47 -0.39
C TRP A 154 -22.08 2.19 -0.04
N LEU A 155 -21.41 1.03 -0.02
CA LEU A 155 -22.04 -0.23 0.38
C LEU A 155 -22.51 -0.19 1.84
N LEU A 156 -21.70 0.35 2.74
CA LEU A 156 -22.05 0.49 4.14
C LEU A 156 -23.18 1.52 4.36
N LEU A 157 -23.17 2.61 3.59
CA LEU A 157 -24.26 3.60 3.62
C LEU A 157 -25.58 2.99 3.10
N GLY A 158 -25.51 2.16 2.06
CA GLY A 158 -26.68 1.45 1.52
C GLY A 158 -27.26 0.39 2.45
N MET A 159 -26.48 -0.13 3.40
CA MET A 159 -26.96 -1.05 4.44
C MET A 159 -27.68 -0.32 5.60
N LEU A 160 -27.50 0.99 5.73
CA LEU A 160 -28.12 1.83 6.77
C LEU A 160 -29.48 2.40 6.34
N VAL A 161 -29.82 2.32 5.05
CA VAL A 161 -31.11 2.77 4.47
C VAL A 161 -32.02 1.59 4.26
#